data_e131118236b8cedb5ab3a91877ca1303
#
_entry.id   e131118236b8cedb5ab3a91877ca1303
#
_cell.length_a   1.000
_cell.length_b   1.000
_cell.length_c   1.000
_cell.angle_alpha   90.00
_cell.angle_beta   90.00
_cell.angle_gamma   90.00
#
_symmetry.space_group_name_H-M   'P 1'
#
loop_
_entity.id
_entity.type
_entity.pdbx_description
1 polymer ?
#
loop_
_entity_poly.entity_id
_entity_poly.type
_entity_poly.pdbx_seq_one_letter_code
_entity_poly.pdbx_strand_id
1 'polypeptide(L)'
;MNFLQLCNRLKRKARVTGAAMTSVSTTQAEEFARLVDFTNEAWMFLQRKRPDWKWMRYSMTFPTVAAQPTYTLAQIQSTGSGFSDFGNWARDTFRCYTTSVGTNDEVEITWLPYDQWRDVYQIGANRATETRPTQFTITPALGIGLGCTPAVGYTISGDYYKVATEMAATDDTPSLPSQFHMAIVYRAMMLYGVSESAPEIYDEGAANFKAIMQE
;
A
#
# COMPACT_ATOMS: atom_id res chain seq x y z
N MET A 1 -0.44 -15.93 -10.82
CA MET A 1 -0.69 -17.12 -9.98
C MET A 1 -1.52 -16.68 -8.79
N ASN A 2 -2.52 -17.48 -8.40
CA ASN A 2 -3.25 -17.26 -7.15
C ASN A 2 -2.49 -17.88 -5.94
N PHE A 3 -3.00 -17.66 -4.72
CA PHE A 3 -2.36 -18.08 -3.49
C PHE A 3 -2.11 -19.58 -3.44
N LEU A 4 -3.13 -20.41 -3.77
CA LEU A 4 -2.99 -21.86 -3.81
C LEU A 4 -1.92 -22.31 -4.83
N GLN A 5 -1.85 -21.66 -5.99
CA GLN A 5 -0.85 -21.96 -7.00
C GLN A 5 0.56 -21.64 -6.53
N LEU A 6 0.74 -20.54 -5.78
CA LEU A 6 2.01 -20.17 -5.16
C LEU A 6 2.46 -21.19 -4.13
N CYS A 7 1.56 -21.60 -3.22
CA CYS A 7 1.84 -22.64 -2.22
C CYS A 7 2.20 -23.98 -2.88
N ASN A 8 1.45 -24.40 -3.90
CA ASN A 8 1.78 -25.61 -4.65
C ASN A 8 3.09 -25.51 -5.45
N ARG A 9 3.45 -24.31 -5.89
CA ARG A 9 4.75 -24.08 -6.55
C ARG A 9 5.87 -24.18 -5.53
N LEU A 10 5.72 -23.56 -4.35
CA LEU A 10 6.66 -23.70 -3.23
C LEU A 10 6.83 -25.17 -2.86
N LYS A 11 5.73 -25.91 -2.65
CA LYS A 11 5.75 -27.34 -2.35
C LYS A 11 6.63 -28.15 -3.30
N ARG A 12 6.44 -27.94 -4.61
CA ARG A 12 7.25 -28.64 -5.64
C ARG A 12 8.73 -28.24 -5.60
N LYS A 13 9.01 -26.96 -5.43
CA LYS A 13 10.38 -26.43 -5.36
C LYS A 13 11.10 -26.86 -4.08
N ALA A 14 10.40 -26.93 -2.96
CA ALA A 14 10.90 -27.44 -1.69
C ALA A 14 10.95 -28.98 -1.63
N ARG A 15 10.59 -29.67 -2.74
CA ARG A 15 10.61 -31.14 -2.86
C ARG A 15 9.75 -31.86 -1.80
N VAL A 16 8.71 -31.20 -1.30
CA VAL A 16 7.78 -31.79 -0.33
C VAL A 16 6.88 -32.82 -1.03
N THR A 17 6.87 -34.03 -0.50
CA THR A 17 6.13 -35.17 -1.06
C THR A 17 4.62 -35.07 -0.86
N GLY A 18 3.85 -35.96 -1.50
CA GLY A 18 2.39 -36.07 -1.35
C GLY A 18 1.60 -35.30 -2.43
N ALA A 19 0.28 -35.42 -2.39
CA ALA A 19 -0.64 -34.81 -3.35
C ALA A 19 -0.55 -33.26 -3.32
N ALA A 20 -0.97 -32.62 -4.41
CA ALA A 20 -1.08 -31.16 -4.45
C ALA A 20 -2.11 -30.67 -3.40
N MET A 21 -1.85 -29.49 -2.84
CA MET A 21 -2.81 -28.84 -1.95
C MET A 21 -4.05 -28.43 -2.74
N THR A 22 -5.22 -28.63 -2.17
CA THR A 22 -6.51 -28.26 -2.77
C THR A 22 -7.13 -26.99 -2.16
N SER A 23 -6.58 -26.55 -1.04
CA SER A 23 -7.03 -25.37 -0.29
C SER A 23 -5.84 -24.76 0.45
N VAL A 24 -5.95 -23.52 0.91
CA VAL A 24 -5.04 -22.84 1.83
C VAL A 24 -5.59 -22.77 3.26
N SER A 25 -6.65 -23.54 3.56
CA SER A 25 -7.27 -23.55 4.88
C SER A 25 -6.29 -24.04 5.97
N THR A 26 -6.37 -23.44 7.15
CA THR A 26 -5.55 -23.76 8.33
C THR A 26 -5.82 -25.15 8.92
N THR A 27 -6.84 -25.88 8.44
CA THR A 27 -7.17 -27.25 8.86
C THR A 27 -6.34 -28.33 8.15
N GLN A 28 -5.34 -27.96 7.39
CA GLN A 28 -4.48 -28.89 6.64
C GLN A 28 -3.41 -29.54 7.53
N ALA A 29 -2.73 -30.55 6.97
CA ALA A 29 -1.58 -31.16 7.62
C ALA A 29 -0.55 -30.07 8.00
N GLU A 30 0.09 -30.20 9.14
CA GLU A 30 0.99 -29.20 9.74
C GLU A 30 2.05 -28.69 8.76
N GLU A 31 2.60 -29.59 7.92
CA GLU A 31 3.56 -29.22 6.88
C GLU A 31 2.96 -28.30 5.81
N PHE A 32 1.70 -28.52 5.41
CA PHE A 32 1.04 -27.64 4.44
C PHE A 32 0.69 -26.28 5.02
N ALA A 33 0.32 -26.23 6.30
CA ALA A 33 0.12 -24.97 7.00
C ALA A 33 1.39 -24.14 6.99
N ARG A 34 2.57 -24.73 7.27
CA ARG A 34 3.87 -24.05 7.18
C ARG A 34 4.17 -23.50 5.78
N LEU A 35 3.85 -24.23 4.71
CA LEU A 35 4.01 -23.74 3.33
C LEU A 35 3.12 -22.51 3.05
N VAL A 36 1.90 -22.50 3.58
CA VAL A 36 0.98 -21.36 3.50
C VAL A 36 1.55 -20.15 4.23
N ASP A 37 2.04 -20.36 5.46
CA ASP A 37 2.63 -19.29 6.29
C ASP A 37 3.89 -18.70 5.63
N PHE A 38 4.81 -19.53 5.16
CA PHE A 38 6.01 -19.05 4.44
C PHE A 38 5.68 -18.30 3.16
N THR A 39 4.63 -18.70 2.44
CA THR A 39 4.18 -17.99 1.24
C THR A 39 3.63 -16.61 1.60
N ASN A 40 2.84 -16.50 2.67
CA ASN A 40 2.34 -15.22 3.16
C ASN A 40 3.46 -14.32 3.72
N GLU A 41 4.36 -14.88 4.50
CA GLU A 41 5.51 -14.14 5.04
C GLU A 41 6.39 -13.58 3.90
N ALA A 42 6.62 -14.38 2.86
CA ALA A 42 7.35 -13.95 1.67
C ALA A 42 6.61 -12.82 0.93
N TRP A 43 5.29 -12.91 0.81
CA TRP A 43 4.46 -11.88 0.21
C TRP A 43 4.49 -10.58 1.02
N MET A 44 4.32 -10.64 2.33
CA MET A 44 4.42 -9.50 3.24
C MET A 44 5.81 -8.85 3.19
N PHE A 45 6.87 -9.65 3.13
CA PHE A 45 8.24 -9.15 2.98
C PHE A 45 8.41 -8.33 1.71
N LEU A 46 7.91 -8.80 0.55
CA LEU A 46 8.02 -8.08 -0.72
C LEU A 46 7.27 -6.75 -0.69
N GLN A 47 6.07 -6.71 -0.13
CA GLN A 47 5.30 -5.48 0.03
C GLN A 47 6.02 -4.44 0.90
N ARG A 48 6.63 -4.89 2.01
CA ARG A 48 7.32 -4.02 2.98
C ARG A 48 8.74 -3.62 2.55
N LYS A 49 9.32 -4.33 1.58
CA LYS A 49 10.70 -4.08 1.14
C LYS A 49 10.90 -2.68 0.58
N ARG A 50 9.87 -2.12 -0.05
CA ARG A 50 9.85 -0.75 -0.56
C ARG A 50 8.48 -0.12 -0.30
N PRO A 51 8.44 1.09 0.28
CA PRO A 51 7.18 1.77 0.57
C PRO A 51 6.52 2.39 -0.67
N ASP A 52 7.26 2.45 -1.79
CA ASP A 52 6.91 3.19 -3.02
C ASP A 52 6.69 2.29 -4.23
N TRP A 53 6.31 1.02 -4.03
CA TRP A 53 5.98 0.14 -5.13
C TRP A 53 4.87 0.72 -6.01
N LYS A 54 5.10 0.85 -7.32
CA LYS A 54 4.09 1.38 -8.27
C LYS A 54 2.79 0.58 -8.27
N TRP A 55 2.86 -0.74 -8.10
CA TRP A 55 1.70 -1.62 -8.07
C TRP A 55 0.90 -1.55 -6.75
N MET A 56 1.43 -0.87 -5.73
CA MET A 56 0.71 -0.55 -4.48
C MET A 56 0.14 0.88 -4.47
N ARG A 57 0.35 1.67 -5.51
CA ARG A 57 -0.10 3.05 -5.61
C ARG A 57 -1.52 3.10 -6.19
N TYR A 58 -2.41 3.82 -5.52
CA TYR A 58 -3.81 3.98 -5.88
C TYR A 58 -4.23 5.44 -5.76
N SER A 59 -5.14 5.87 -6.63
CA SER A 59 -5.66 7.23 -6.61
C SER A 59 -6.84 7.35 -5.65
N MET A 60 -6.96 8.52 -5.03
CA MET A 60 -8.09 8.89 -4.18
C MET A 60 -8.57 10.30 -4.49
N THR A 61 -9.81 10.57 -4.13
CA THR A 61 -10.38 11.93 -4.11
C THR A 61 -11.19 12.10 -2.84
N PHE A 62 -11.24 13.32 -2.31
CA PHE A 62 -12.18 13.66 -1.24
C PHE A 62 -12.65 15.12 -1.38
N PRO A 63 -13.93 15.41 -1.07
CA PRO A 63 -14.45 16.77 -1.07
C PRO A 63 -14.03 17.51 0.20
N THR A 64 -13.69 18.78 0.07
CA THR A 64 -13.51 19.66 1.23
C THR A 64 -14.82 20.34 1.58
N VAL A 65 -14.92 20.76 2.85
CA VAL A 65 -16.03 21.55 3.36
C VAL A 65 -15.53 22.98 3.56
N ALA A 66 -16.32 23.98 3.17
CA ALA A 66 -16.00 25.39 3.43
C ALA A 66 -15.74 25.60 4.93
N ALA A 67 -14.81 26.46 5.26
CA ALA A 67 -14.37 26.76 6.62
C ALA A 67 -13.70 25.61 7.40
N GLN A 68 -13.41 24.45 6.77
CA GLN A 68 -12.70 23.33 7.40
C GLN A 68 -11.30 23.14 6.81
N PRO A 69 -10.21 23.55 7.49
CA PRO A 69 -8.85 23.45 6.96
C PRO A 69 -8.17 22.11 7.23
N THR A 70 -8.69 21.24 8.11
CA THR A 70 -8.06 19.98 8.48
C THR A 70 -9.01 18.79 8.36
N TYR A 71 -8.50 17.67 7.89
CA TYR A 71 -9.25 16.43 7.67
C TYR A 71 -8.50 15.26 8.30
N THR A 72 -9.19 14.49 9.13
CA THR A 72 -8.64 13.23 9.64
C THR A 72 -8.60 12.17 8.55
N LEU A 73 -7.73 11.16 8.68
CA LEU A 73 -7.68 10.04 7.74
C LEU A 73 -9.06 9.36 7.62
N ALA A 74 -9.77 9.15 8.73
CA ALA A 74 -11.10 8.54 8.71
C ALA A 74 -12.13 9.35 7.91
N GLN A 75 -12.09 10.69 8.00
CA GLN A 75 -12.95 11.56 7.20
C GLN A 75 -12.65 11.42 5.70
N ILE A 76 -11.36 11.43 5.33
CA ILE A 76 -10.93 11.28 3.94
C ILE A 76 -11.37 9.92 3.39
N GLN A 77 -11.20 8.86 4.17
CA GLN A 77 -11.60 7.50 3.79
C GLN A 77 -13.12 7.34 3.61
N SER A 78 -13.92 8.05 4.38
CA SER A 78 -15.38 7.90 4.37
C SER A 78 -16.11 8.80 3.37
N THR A 79 -15.50 9.92 2.95
CA THR A 79 -16.21 10.96 2.17
C THR A 79 -15.85 11.01 0.68
N GLY A 80 -14.74 10.41 0.29
CA GLY A 80 -14.25 10.45 -1.09
C GLY A 80 -14.51 9.19 -1.88
N SER A 81 -13.51 8.77 -2.63
CA SER A 81 -13.54 7.51 -3.42
C SER A 81 -13.65 6.24 -2.55
N GLY A 82 -13.59 6.38 -1.25
CA GLY A 82 -13.70 5.30 -0.26
C GLY A 82 -12.52 4.31 -0.34
N PHE A 83 -11.71 4.21 0.71
CA PHE A 83 -10.63 3.23 0.79
C PHE A 83 -10.36 2.87 2.25
N SER A 84 -9.94 1.64 2.50
CA SER A 84 -9.67 1.14 3.86
C SER A 84 -8.25 0.58 4.03
N ASP A 85 -7.50 0.52 2.94
CA ASP A 85 -6.19 -0.13 2.85
C ASP A 85 -5.02 0.87 2.81
N PHE A 86 -5.18 2.00 3.50
CA PHE A 86 -4.20 3.08 3.53
C PHE A 86 -2.91 2.68 4.24
N GLY A 87 -1.78 2.91 3.58
CA GLY A 87 -0.44 2.77 4.14
C GLY A 87 0.29 4.10 4.26
N ASN A 88 0.45 4.84 3.17
CA ASN A 88 1.15 6.12 3.15
C ASN A 88 0.69 7.02 1.99
N TRP A 89 0.87 8.33 2.12
CA TRP A 89 0.56 9.30 1.07
C TRP A 89 1.69 9.43 0.04
N ALA A 90 1.32 9.53 -1.24
CA ALA A 90 2.23 9.92 -2.32
C ALA A 90 2.23 11.46 -2.46
N ARG A 91 3.13 12.14 -1.74
CA ARG A 91 3.12 13.59 -1.46
C ARG A 91 3.07 14.48 -2.70
N ASP A 92 3.73 14.07 -3.77
CA ASP A 92 3.93 14.91 -4.97
C ASP A 92 2.80 14.74 -6.00
N THR A 93 1.62 14.22 -5.58
CA THR A 93 0.53 13.90 -6.50
C THR A 93 -0.73 14.67 -6.23
N PHE A 94 -0.72 15.49 -5.19
CA PHE A 94 -1.92 16.16 -4.73
C PHE A 94 -2.31 17.34 -5.60
N ARG A 95 -3.59 17.41 -5.93
CA ARG A 95 -4.22 18.46 -6.73
C ARG A 95 -5.51 18.91 -6.11
N CYS A 96 -5.94 20.10 -6.48
CA CYS A 96 -7.15 20.73 -5.98
C CYS A 96 -7.92 21.36 -7.13
N TYR A 97 -9.23 21.13 -7.19
CA TYR A 97 -10.13 21.81 -8.10
C TYR A 97 -11.42 22.20 -7.39
N THR A 98 -12.10 23.25 -7.91
CA THR A 98 -13.40 23.66 -7.40
C THR A 98 -14.44 22.60 -7.75
N THR A 99 -15.13 22.05 -6.75
CA THR A 99 -16.06 20.92 -6.95
C THR A 99 -17.14 21.20 -7.98
N SER A 100 -17.65 22.44 -8.04
CA SER A 100 -18.68 22.83 -9.01
C SER A 100 -18.17 23.04 -10.45
N VAL A 101 -16.85 23.24 -10.63
CA VAL A 101 -16.23 23.45 -11.96
C VAL A 101 -15.67 22.12 -12.51
N GLY A 102 -15.25 21.22 -11.64
CA GLY A 102 -14.62 19.96 -12.01
C GLY A 102 -13.14 20.12 -12.33
N THR A 103 -12.56 19.11 -12.99
CA THR A 103 -11.10 19.04 -13.26
C THR A 103 -10.58 20.08 -14.25
N ASN A 104 -11.46 20.88 -14.88
CA ASN A 104 -11.02 21.93 -15.81
C ASN A 104 -10.22 23.06 -15.13
N ASP A 105 -10.39 23.26 -13.81
CA ASP A 105 -9.63 24.22 -13.03
C ASP A 105 -8.64 23.57 -12.05
N GLU A 106 -8.29 22.31 -12.31
CA GLU A 106 -7.36 21.54 -11.45
C GLU A 106 -5.97 22.20 -11.41
N VAL A 107 -5.45 22.36 -10.21
CA VAL A 107 -4.08 22.85 -9.96
C VAL A 107 -3.38 21.97 -8.96
N GLU A 108 -2.08 21.85 -9.10
CA GLU A 108 -1.23 21.17 -8.15
C GLU A 108 -1.17 21.93 -6.82
N ILE A 109 -1.16 21.18 -5.70
CA ILE A 109 -0.94 21.73 -4.36
C ILE A 109 0.36 21.19 -3.79
N THR A 110 1.19 22.07 -3.25
CA THR A 110 2.54 21.74 -2.79
C THR A 110 2.53 21.24 -1.35
N TRP A 111 3.22 20.14 -1.10
CA TRP A 111 3.40 19.61 0.25
C TRP A 111 4.35 20.50 1.06
N LEU A 112 4.00 20.76 2.33
CA LEU A 112 4.84 21.39 3.34
C LEU A 112 5.07 20.45 4.53
N PRO A 113 6.26 20.45 5.14
CA PRO A 113 6.48 19.81 6.44
C PRO A 113 5.50 20.34 7.48
N TYR A 114 5.04 19.47 8.39
CA TYR A 114 4.01 19.80 9.37
C TYR A 114 4.36 21.00 10.26
N ASP A 115 5.61 21.10 10.70
CA ASP A 115 6.05 22.22 11.55
C ASP A 115 6.01 23.55 10.79
N GLN A 116 6.48 23.57 9.55
CA GLN A 116 6.42 24.78 8.70
C GLN A 116 4.96 25.17 8.40
N TRP A 117 4.09 24.21 8.13
CA TRP A 117 2.66 24.47 7.94
C TRP A 117 2.03 25.08 9.20
N ARG A 118 2.35 24.59 10.39
CA ARG A 118 1.89 25.15 11.66
C ARG A 118 2.33 26.59 11.83
N ASP A 119 3.58 26.89 11.56
CA ASP A 119 4.17 28.21 11.74
C ASP A 119 3.59 29.24 10.76
N VAL A 120 3.21 28.82 9.56
CA VAL A 120 2.63 29.70 8.54
C VAL A 120 1.11 29.85 8.68
N TYR A 121 0.41 28.73 8.82
CA TYR A 121 -1.06 28.70 8.68
C TYR A 121 -1.81 28.53 10.00
N GLN A 122 -1.16 28.09 11.07
CA GLN A 122 -1.80 27.83 12.35
C GLN A 122 -1.47 28.90 13.41
N ILE A 123 -1.10 30.10 12.98
CA ILE A 123 -0.75 31.21 13.87
C ILE A 123 -1.62 32.45 13.58
N GLY A 124 -2.13 33.09 14.63
CA GLY A 124 -2.84 34.37 14.58
C GLY A 124 -3.98 34.40 13.56
N ALA A 125 -4.08 35.48 12.81
CA ALA A 125 -5.11 35.72 11.80
C ALA A 125 -5.02 34.79 10.60
N ASN A 126 -3.86 34.17 10.33
CA ASN A 126 -3.67 33.28 9.19
C ASN A 126 -4.57 32.05 9.24
N ARG A 127 -5.00 31.62 10.45
CA ARG A 127 -5.95 30.51 10.62
C ARG A 127 -7.30 30.74 9.94
N ALA A 128 -7.72 32.00 9.85
CA ALA A 128 -9.02 32.38 9.31
C ALA A 128 -8.93 32.86 7.86
N THR A 129 -7.76 32.80 7.22
CA THR A 129 -7.61 33.23 5.84
C THR A 129 -8.33 32.26 4.91
N GLU A 130 -9.42 32.73 4.32
CA GLU A 130 -10.25 31.95 3.38
C GLU A 130 -9.77 32.15 1.95
N THR A 131 -9.31 31.07 1.32
CA THR A 131 -8.87 31.09 -0.08
C THR A 131 -8.85 29.67 -0.66
N ARG A 132 -8.45 29.54 -1.90
CA ARG A 132 -8.19 28.23 -2.52
C ARG A 132 -6.91 27.62 -1.92
N PRO A 133 -6.92 26.35 -1.53
CA PRO A 133 -5.71 25.66 -1.10
C PRO A 133 -4.66 25.58 -2.21
N THR A 134 -3.45 26.06 -1.92
CA THR A 134 -2.27 25.94 -2.78
C THR A 134 -1.18 25.09 -2.16
N GLN A 135 -1.27 24.85 -0.86
CA GLN A 135 -0.34 24.04 -0.09
C GLN A 135 -1.11 23.11 0.86
N PHE A 136 -0.46 22.03 1.24
CA PHE A 136 -1.02 21.10 2.22
C PHE A 136 0.09 20.49 3.06
N THR A 137 -0.29 19.88 4.16
CA THR A 137 0.57 19.07 5.02
C THR A 137 -0.08 17.73 5.35
N ILE A 138 0.76 16.77 5.72
CA ILE A 138 0.32 15.53 6.35
C ILE A 138 0.48 15.70 7.86
N THR A 139 -0.62 15.57 8.59
CA THR A 139 -0.60 15.68 10.06
C THR A 139 0.05 14.45 10.71
N PRO A 140 0.49 14.53 11.98
CA PRO A 140 1.04 13.37 12.69
C PRO A 140 0.07 12.17 12.78
N ALA A 141 -1.24 12.43 12.69
CA ALA A 141 -2.29 11.40 12.63
C ALA A 141 -2.61 10.93 11.19
N LEU A 142 -1.71 11.18 10.23
CA LEU A 142 -1.85 10.81 8.81
C LEU A 142 -3.05 11.49 8.09
N GLY A 143 -3.69 12.45 8.70
CA GLY A 143 -4.70 13.30 8.07
C GLY A 143 -4.05 14.36 7.18
N ILE A 144 -4.88 15.19 6.55
CA ILE A 144 -4.44 16.28 5.66
C ILE A 144 -4.82 17.63 6.28
N GLY A 145 -3.85 18.55 6.38
CA GLY A 145 -4.06 19.94 6.72
C GLY A 145 -3.85 20.81 5.47
N LEU A 146 -4.81 21.65 5.13
CA LEU A 146 -4.73 22.59 4.02
C LEU A 146 -3.99 23.86 4.44
N GLY A 147 -3.30 24.48 3.51
CA GLY A 147 -2.53 25.73 3.73
C GLY A 147 -3.40 26.97 3.90
N CYS A 148 -4.72 26.84 3.92
CA CYS A 148 -5.67 27.89 4.19
C CYS A 148 -7.01 27.24 4.59
N THR A 149 -7.94 28.08 5.08
CA THR A 149 -9.34 27.68 5.23
C THR A 149 -10.01 27.72 3.86
N PRO A 150 -10.63 26.61 3.38
CA PRO A 150 -11.31 26.60 2.10
C PRO A 150 -12.47 27.62 2.06
N ALA A 151 -12.45 28.55 1.10
CA ALA A 151 -13.52 29.53 0.92
C ALA A 151 -14.83 28.89 0.40
N VAL A 152 -14.69 27.83 -0.40
CA VAL A 152 -15.82 27.09 -1.01
C VAL A 152 -15.50 25.58 -0.96
N GLY A 153 -16.41 24.74 -1.46
CA GLY A 153 -16.16 23.31 -1.64
C GLY A 153 -15.17 23.06 -2.77
N TYR A 154 -14.04 22.48 -2.44
CA TYR A 154 -13.06 21.98 -3.40
C TYR A 154 -13.04 20.44 -3.35
N THR A 155 -12.50 19.83 -4.39
CA THR A 155 -12.14 18.41 -4.37
C THR A 155 -10.63 18.30 -4.41
N ILE A 156 -10.08 17.56 -3.48
CA ILE A 156 -8.66 17.19 -3.45
C ILE A 156 -8.52 15.82 -4.11
N SER A 157 -7.65 15.71 -5.09
CA SER A 157 -7.21 14.45 -5.70
C SER A 157 -5.76 14.18 -5.35
N GLY A 158 -5.38 12.92 -5.28
CA GLY A 158 -4.02 12.51 -5.00
C GLY A 158 -3.89 11.00 -4.99
N ASP A 159 -2.69 10.51 -4.70
CA ASP A 159 -2.43 9.09 -4.62
C ASP A 159 -1.96 8.68 -3.23
N TYR A 160 -2.20 7.43 -2.91
CA TYR A 160 -1.68 6.78 -1.70
C TYR A 160 -1.11 5.41 -2.03
N TYR A 161 -0.26 4.90 -1.16
CA TYR A 161 0.22 3.53 -1.18
C TYR A 161 -0.59 2.70 -0.19
N LYS A 162 -0.97 1.51 -0.60
CA LYS A 162 -1.68 0.56 0.28
C LYS A 162 -0.78 0.02 1.37
N VAL A 163 -1.38 -0.35 2.49
CA VAL A 163 -0.72 -1.16 3.52
C VAL A 163 -0.47 -2.58 2.99
N ALA A 164 0.61 -3.20 3.45
CA ALA A 164 0.87 -4.60 3.16
C ALA A 164 -0.21 -5.50 3.77
N THR A 165 -0.79 -6.38 2.95
CA THR A 165 -1.88 -7.30 3.35
C THR A 165 -1.52 -8.73 3.03
N GLU A 166 -1.95 -9.66 3.88
CA GLU A 166 -1.84 -11.10 3.64
C GLU A 166 -2.88 -11.59 2.63
N MET A 167 -2.59 -12.70 2.00
CA MET A 167 -3.57 -13.46 1.22
C MET A 167 -4.30 -14.41 2.17
N ALA A 168 -5.63 -14.49 2.08
CA ALA A 168 -6.47 -15.30 2.96
C ALA A 168 -7.24 -16.37 2.19
N ALA A 169 -7.81 -16.02 1.05
CA ALA A 169 -8.60 -16.96 0.25
C ALA A 169 -7.74 -17.74 -0.76
N THR A 170 -8.17 -18.93 -1.10
CA THR A 170 -7.49 -19.84 -2.04
C THR A 170 -7.21 -19.20 -3.42
N ASP A 171 -8.09 -18.34 -3.87
CA ASP A 171 -8.06 -17.66 -5.16
C ASP A 171 -7.49 -16.22 -5.10
N ASP A 172 -7.08 -15.75 -3.92
CA ASP A 172 -6.41 -14.46 -3.78
C ASP A 172 -5.20 -14.38 -4.72
N THR A 173 -5.10 -13.27 -5.41
CA THR A 173 -4.00 -13.03 -6.36
C THR A 173 -3.17 -11.85 -5.87
N PRO A 174 -1.84 -11.99 -5.73
CA PRO A 174 -0.97 -10.88 -5.38
C PRO A 174 -1.13 -9.72 -6.38
N SER A 175 -1.16 -8.50 -5.88
CA SER A 175 -1.20 -7.29 -6.71
C SER A 175 0.11 -7.03 -7.48
N LEU A 176 1.17 -7.75 -7.15
CA LEU A 176 2.44 -7.76 -7.89
C LEU A 176 2.21 -8.21 -9.36
N PRO A 177 2.85 -7.60 -10.37
CA PRO A 177 2.74 -8.06 -11.75
C PRO A 177 3.07 -9.55 -11.91
N SER A 178 2.30 -10.25 -12.72
CA SER A 178 2.31 -11.72 -12.80
C SER A 178 3.68 -12.33 -13.15
N GLN A 179 4.50 -11.61 -13.90
CA GLN A 179 5.87 -12.00 -14.23
C GLN A 179 6.78 -12.14 -13.01
N PHE A 180 6.51 -11.38 -11.93
CA PHE A 180 7.29 -11.40 -10.70
C PHE A 180 6.68 -12.29 -9.60
N HIS A 181 5.58 -13.00 -9.86
CA HIS A 181 4.97 -13.87 -8.85
C HIS A 181 5.93 -14.95 -8.31
N MET A 182 6.92 -15.37 -9.13
CA MET A 182 7.93 -16.31 -8.66
C MET A 182 8.87 -15.75 -7.58
N ALA A 183 8.99 -14.43 -7.44
CA ALA A 183 9.75 -13.82 -6.35
C ALA A 183 9.19 -14.22 -4.97
N ILE A 184 7.86 -14.34 -4.85
CA ILE A 184 7.22 -14.81 -3.62
C ILE A 184 7.66 -16.25 -3.32
N VAL A 185 7.63 -17.14 -4.33
CA VAL A 185 8.03 -18.54 -4.18
C VAL A 185 9.51 -18.66 -3.80
N TYR A 186 10.40 -17.94 -4.45
CA TYR A 186 11.83 -17.98 -4.16
C TYR A 186 12.16 -17.44 -2.77
N ARG A 187 11.46 -16.38 -2.33
CA ARG A 187 11.62 -15.90 -0.96
C ARG A 187 11.08 -16.89 0.06
N ALA A 188 9.95 -17.55 -0.22
CA ALA A 188 9.38 -18.58 0.62
C ALA A 188 10.28 -19.84 0.70
N MET A 189 10.99 -20.22 -0.41
CA MET A 189 12.00 -21.27 -0.38
C MET A 189 13.16 -20.97 0.59
N MET A 190 13.58 -19.71 0.68
CA MET A 190 14.61 -19.31 1.65
C MET A 190 14.11 -19.53 3.09
N LEU A 191 12.86 -19.17 3.39
CA LEU A 191 12.27 -19.38 4.72
C LEU A 191 12.13 -20.87 5.04
N TYR A 192 11.65 -21.66 4.09
CA TYR A 192 11.56 -23.11 4.21
C TYR A 192 12.94 -23.75 4.43
N GLY A 193 13.94 -23.37 3.62
CA GLY A 193 15.29 -23.91 3.73
C GLY A 193 15.94 -23.66 5.09
N VAL A 194 15.67 -22.49 5.70
CA VAL A 194 16.12 -22.20 7.08
C VAL A 194 15.37 -23.07 8.09
N SER A 195 14.05 -23.17 7.99
CA SER A 195 13.21 -23.95 8.92
C SER A 195 13.54 -25.44 8.92
N GLU A 196 13.75 -26.03 7.74
CA GLU A 196 14.00 -27.47 7.58
C GLU A 196 15.51 -27.83 7.54
N SER A 197 16.39 -26.87 7.81
CA SER A 197 17.85 -27.06 7.71
C SER A 197 18.29 -27.65 6.36
N ALA A 198 17.67 -27.16 5.27
CA ALA A 198 17.92 -27.58 3.88
C ALA A 198 18.67 -26.49 3.11
N PRO A 199 19.99 -26.37 3.23
CA PRO A 199 20.78 -25.29 2.66
C PRO A 199 20.68 -25.23 1.13
N GLU A 200 20.56 -26.38 0.43
CA GLU A 200 20.41 -26.42 -1.02
C GLU A 200 19.11 -25.76 -1.52
N ILE A 201 18.02 -25.83 -0.74
CA ILE A 201 16.75 -25.17 -1.06
C ILE A 201 16.87 -23.67 -0.80
N TYR A 202 17.55 -23.30 0.30
CA TYR A 202 17.84 -21.89 0.60
C TYR A 202 18.69 -21.25 -0.49
N ASP A 203 19.78 -21.88 -0.90
CA ASP A 203 20.71 -21.34 -1.91
C ASP A 203 20.05 -21.23 -3.28
N GLU A 204 19.26 -22.24 -3.72
CA GLU A 204 18.45 -22.14 -4.94
C GLU A 204 17.47 -20.98 -4.85
N GLY A 205 16.77 -20.84 -3.73
CA GLY A 205 15.84 -19.74 -3.48
C GLY A 205 16.53 -18.37 -3.53
N ALA A 206 17.66 -18.21 -2.86
CA ALA A 206 18.42 -16.96 -2.77
C ALA A 206 18.97 -16.53 -4.14
N ALA A 207 19.55 -17.44 -4.91
CA ALA A 207 20.10 -17.17 -6.23
C ALA A 207 18.99 -16.68 -7.20
N ASN A 208 17.86 -17.41 -7.26
CA ASN A 208 16.74 -17.05 -8.14
C ASN A 208 16.02 -15.78 -7.67
N PHE A 209 15.88 -15.56 -6.34
CA PHE A 209 15.30 -14.34 -5.80
C PHE A 209 16.15 -13.11 -6.18
N LYS A 210 17.47 -13.23 -6.05
CA LYS A 210 18.40 -12.16 -6.45
C LYS A 210 18.27 -11.83 -7.93
N ALA A 211 18.21 -12.85 -8.80
CA ALA A 211 18.09 -12.67 -10.25
C ALA A 211 16.80 -11.90 -10.60
N ILE A 212 15.64 -12.35 -10.10
CA ILE A 212 14.33 -11.73 -10.43
C ILE A 212 14.17 -10.32 -9.84
N MET A 213 14.90 -9.98 -8.78
CA MET A 213 14.84 -8.65 -8.16
C MET A 213 15.80 -7.64 -8.81
N GLN A 214 16.63 -8.06 -9.74
CA GLN A 214 17.54 -7.22 -10.53
C GLN A 214 16.97 -6.85 -11.91
N GLU A 215 15.89 -7.50 -12.35
CA GLU A 215 15.09 -7.16 -13.54
C GLU A 215 14.19 -5.93 -13.28
#